data_75d9b2b75263aa18e454e4f7816fd570
#
_entry.id   75d9b2b75263aa18e454e4f7816fd570
#
_cell.length_a   1.000
_cell.length_b   1.000
_cell.length_c   1.000
_cell.angle_alpha   90.00
_cell.angle_beta   90.00
_cell.angle_gamma   90.00
#
_symmetry.space_group_name_H-M   'P 1'
#
loop_
_entity.id
_entity.type
_entity.pdbx_description
1 polymer ?
#
loop_
_entity_poly.entity_id
_entity_poly.type
_entity_poly.pdbx_seq_one_letter_code
_entity_poly.pdbx_strand_id
1 'polypeptide(L)'
;MFWNYRIINMKSENGGEDWYCIREVYYGDKKELEGHSDIAVGSESLEDLGNVLSMMSKALKLPVLQEGDFNNGEKRGFSDFSEFMQYCITNDVRGL
;
A
#
# COMPACT_ATOMS: atom_id res chain seq x y z
N MET A 1 -11.14 -2.19 -8.48
CA MET A 1 -9.88 -2.27 -7.72
C MET A 1 -10.06 -1.63 -6.38
N PHE A 2 -9.63 -2.29 -5.34
CA PHE A 2 -9.70 -1.72 -4.00
C PHE A 2 -8.28 -1.46 -3.47
N TRP A 3 -8.06 -0.25 -2.98
CA TRP A 3 -6.82 0.12 -2.34
C TRP A 3 -7.07 1.21 -1.30
N ASN A 4 -6.18 1.32 -0.34
CA ASN A 4 -6.18 2.44 0.60
C ASN A 4 -4.77 2.71 1.10
N TYR A 5 -4.62 3.77 1.86
CA TYR A 5 -3.38 4.04 2.56
C TYR A 5 -3.38 3.26 3.88
N ARG A 6 -2.28 2.61 4.17
CA ARG A 6 -2.09 1.89 5.43
C ARG A 6 -0.70 2.15 5.98
N ILE A 7 -0.57 1.99 7.27
CA ILE A 7 0.75 1.96 7.90
C ILE A 7 1.27 0.53 7.84
N ILE A 8 2.49 0.39 7.34
CA ILE A 8 3.18 -0.91 7.32
C ILE A 8 4.48 -0.75 8.13
N ASN A 9 4.75 -1.71 8.99
CA ASN A 9 6.03 -1.75 9.68
C ASN A 9 7.05 -2.42 8.76
N MET A 10 7.89 -1.61 8.14
CA MET A 10 8.86 -2.04 7.14
C MET A 10 10.22 -2.30 7.77
N LYS A 11 10.29 -3.26 8.67
CA LYS A 11 11.52 -3.59 9.40
C LYS A 11 12.69 -3.90 8.46
N SER A 12 12.42 -4.52 7.31
CA SER A 12 13.47 -4.86 6.34
C SER A 12 14.19 -3.63 5.82
N GLU A 13 13.55 -2.47 5.87
CA GLU A 13 14.15 -1.21 5.42
C GLU A 13 14.91 -0.48 6.52
N ASN A 14 14.94 -1.06 7.72
CA ASN A 14 15.56 -0.41 8.88
C ASN A 14 16.39 -1.41 9.73
N GLY A 15 17.07 -2.33 9.07
CA GLY A 15 17.95 -3.26 9.75
C GLY A 15 17.28 -4.19 10.75
N GLY A 16 15.98 -4.44 10.57
CA GLY A 16 15.20 -5.32 11.45
C GLY A 16 14.52 -4.60 12.60
N GLU A 17 14.72 -3.29 12.74
CA GLU A 17 14.03 -2.49 13.74
C GLU A 17 12.76 -1.87 13.18
N ASP A 18 11.83 -1.51 14.06
CA ASP A 18 10.57 -0.90 13.66
C ASP A 18 10.79 0.32 12.78
N TRP A 19 10.05 0.36 11.67
CA TRP A 19 10.07 1.49 10.75
C TRP A 19 8.70 1.63 10.11
N TYR A 20 7.93 2.59 10.55
CA TYR A 20 6.54 2.74 10.13
C TYR A 20 6.44 3.63 8.90
N CYS A 21 5.91 3.08 7.81
CA CYS A 21 5.71 3.79 6.55
C CYS A 21 4.24 3.86 6.20
N ILE A 22 3.83 4.95 5.56
CA ILE A 22 2.52 5.02 4.93
C ILE A 22 2.70 4.56 3.49
N ARG A 23 1.89 3.59 3.06
CA ARG A 23 1.95 3.05 1.70
C ARG A 23 0.56 2.87 1.12
N GLU A 24 0.48 2.87 -0.21
CA GLU A 24 -0.70 2.39 -0.89
C GLU A 24 -0.72 0.88 -0.78
N VAL A 25 -1.82 0.34 -0.26
CA VAL A 25 -1.99 -1.10 -0.10
C VAL A 25 -3.13 -1.56 -1.00
N TYR A 26 -2.89 -2.64 -1.74
CA TYR A 26 -3.80 -3.17 -2.76
C TYR A 26 -4.40 -4.48 -2.28
N TYR A 27 -5.70 -4.64 -2.54
CA TYR A 27 -6.48 -5.77 -2.06
C TYR A 27 -7.07 -6.53 -3.24
N GLY A 28 -7.13 -7.86 -3.11
CA GLY A 28 -7.76 -8.72 -4.10
C GLY A 28 -9.27 -8.85 -3.90
N ASP A 29 -9.86 -9.79 -4.65
CA ASP A 29 -11.32 -10.01 -4.69
C ASP A 29 -11.93 -10.26 -3.31
N LYS A 30 -11.22 -10.98 -2.47
CA LYS A 30 -11.68 -11.34 -1.12
C LYS A 30 -11.09 -10.44 -0.07
N LYS A 31 -10.64 -9.24 -0.49
CA LYS A 31 -9.98 -8.25 0.37
C LYS A 31 -8.69 -8.74 1.00
N GLU A 32 -8.09 -9.76 0.42
CA GLU A 32 -6.77 -10.23 0.82
C GLU A 32 -5.70 -9.21 0.42
N LEU A 33 -4.63 -9.17 1.18
CA LEU A 33 -3.52 -8.26 0.93
C LEU A 33 -2.69 -8.76 -0.24
N GLU A 34 -2.71 -8.03 -1.36
CA GLU A 34 -2.00 -8.40 -2.58
C GLU A 34 -0.64 -7.73 -2.70
N GLY A 35 -0.51 -6.50 -2.27
CA GLY A 35 0.76 -5.80 -2.37
C GLY A 35 0.66 -4.38 -1.88
N HIS A 36 1.79 -3.69 -1.98
CA HIS A 36 1.89 -2.29 -1.58
C HIS A 36 2.92 -1.59 -2.43
N SER A 37 2.85 -0.26 -2.48
CA SER A 37 3.85 0.53 -3.20
C SER A 37 4.20 1.78 -2.41
N ASP A 38 5.38 2.33 -2.73
CA ASP A 38 5.77 3.64 -2.25
C ASP A 38 4.80 4.69 -2.77
N ILE A 39 4.68 5.77 -2.03
CA ILE A 39 3.82 6.87 -2.41
C ILE A 39 4.66 8.12 -2.66
N ALA A 40 4.21 8.89 -3.62
CA ALA A 40 4.69 10.25 -3.81
C ALA A 40 3.56 11.18 -3.40
N VAL A 41 3.84 12.08 -2.46
CA VAL A 41 2.83 13.03 -2.00
C VAL A 41 2.90 14.27 -2.86
N GLY A 42 1.90 14.44 -3.72
CA GLY A 42 1.85 15.59 -4.60
C GLY A 42 0.50 15.72 -5.26
N SER A 43 0.19 16.91 -5.74
CA SER A 43 -1.04 17.19 -6.46
C SER A 43 -0.90 18.50 -7.24
N GLU A 44 -1.78 18.69 -8.23
CA GLU A 44 -1.79 19.88 -9.04
C GLU A 44 -2.36 21.09 -8.32
N SER A 45 -3.09 20.88 -7.22
CA SER A 45 -3.64 21.98 -6.43
C SER A 45 -3.44 21.75 -4.94
N LEU A 46 -3.43 22.84 -4.19
CA LEU A 46 -3.33 22.76 -2.72
C LEU A 46 -4.57 22.09 -2.12
N GLU A 47 -5.74 22.31 -2.69
CA GLU A 47 -6.97 21.68 -2.24
C GLU A 47 -6.88 20.15 -2.36
N ASP A 48 -6.47 19.67 -3.53
CA ASP A 48 -6.31 18.24 -3.76
C ASP A 48 -5.21 17.64 -2.86
N LEU A 49 -4.13 18.39 -2.67
CA LEU A 49 -3.08 17.93 -1.76
C LEU A 49 -3.60 17.77 -0.33
N GLY A 50 -4.42 18.71 0.12
CA GLY A 50 -5.07 18.62 1.42
C GLY A 50 -5.96 17.38 1.53
N ASN A 51 -6.68 17.05 0.47
CA ASN A 51 -7.53 15.85 0.43
C ASN A 51 -6.68 14.58 0.52
N VAL A 52 -5.55 14.53 -0.18
CA VAL A 52 -4.63 13.40 -0.12
C VAL A 52 -4.08 13.23 1.30
N LEU A 53 -3.64 14.31 1.92
CA LEU A 53 -3.14 14.27 3.30
C LEU A 53 -4.22 13.81 4.28
N SER A 54 -5.46 14.24 4.08
CA SER A 54 -6.58 13.81 4.90
C SER A 54 -6.82 12.30 4.76
N MET A 55 -6.74 11.78 3.53
CA MET A 55 -6.87 10.34 3.29
C MET A 55 -5.74 9.55 3.96
N MET A 56 -4.51 10.06 3.87
CA MET A 56 -3.35 9.42 4.49
C MET A 56 -3.48 9.38 6.01
N SER A 57 -4.00 10.45 6.61
CA SER A 57 -4.14 10.51 8.07
C SER A 57 -5.09 9.45 8.60
N LYS A 58 -6.04 9.00 7.79
CA LYS A 58 -6.96 7.93 8.19
C LYS A 58 -6.25 6.61 8.40
N ALA A 59 -5.11 6.41 7.76
CA ALA A 59 -4.32 5.19 7.94
C ALA A 59 -3.87 4.99 9.38
N LEU A 60 -3.68 6.07 10.13
CA LEU A 60 -3.28 6.00 11.53
C LEU A 60 -4.37 5.39 12.43
N LYS A 61 -5.60 5.36 11.96
CA LYS A 61 -6.74 4.80 12.71
C LYS A 61 -6.95 3.31 12.42
N LEU A 62 -6.21 2.77 11.46
CA LEU A 62 -6.32 1.37 11.09
C LEU A 62 -5.17 0.58 11.72
N PRO A 63 -5.34 -0.74 11.90
CA PRO A 63 -4.25 -1.55 12.45
C PRO A 63 -2.99 -1.46 11.59
N VAL A 64 -1.84 -1.45 12.25
CA VAL A 64 -0.54 -1.49 11.56
C VAL A 64 -0.37 -2.85 10.90
N LEU A 65 0.04 -2.84 9.64
CA LEU A 65 0.34 -4.07 8.91
C LEU A 65 1.81 -4.43 9.06
N GLN A 66 2.10 -5.71 9.01
CA GLN A 66 3.46 -6.22 8.98
C GLN A 66 3.78 -6.68 7.56
N GLU A 67 5.06 -6.69 7.22
CA GLU A 67 5.48 -7.16 5.90
C GLU A 67 5.01 -8.60 5.63
N GLY A 68 5.01 -9.44 6.67
CA GLY A 68 4.58 -10.83 6.56
C GLY A 68 3.09 -11.03 6.34
N ASP A 69 2.28 -9.98 6.43
CA ASP A 69 0.84 -10.07 6.21
C ASP A 69 0.47 -10.22 4.73
N PHE A 70 1.43 -10.04 3.84
CA PHE A 70 1.19 -10.07 2.40
C PHE A 70 1.55 -11.45 1.82
N ASN A 71 0.56 -12.12 1.26
CA ASN A 71 0.72 -13.35 0.47
C ASN A 71 1.67 -14.39 1.07
N ASN A 72 1.34 -14.94 2.24
CA ASN A 72 2.13 -15.98 2.88
C ASN A 72 3.56 -15.57 3.20
N GLY A 73 3.77 -14.30 3.50
CA GLY A 73 5.07 -13.76 3.82
C GLY A 73 5.89 -13.30 2.62
N GLU A 74 5.38 -13.46 1.41
CA GLU A 74 6.02 -12.90 0.24
C GLU A 74 5.89 -11.38 0.25
N LYS A 75 7.00 -10.71 -0.02
CA LYS A 75 6.99 -9.27 -0.14
C LYS A 75 6.56 -8.88 -1.54
N ARG A 76 5.44 -8.19 -1.64
CA ARG A 76 4.94 -7.73 -2.92
C ARG A 76 4.89 -6.21 -2.92
N GLY A 77 6.08 -5.62 -3.04
CA GLY A 77 6.21 -4.19 -3.18
C GLY A 77 6.19 -3.80 -4.65
N PHE A 78 5.43 -2.78 -4.97
CA PHE A 78 5.36 -2.24 -6.33
C PHE A 78 5.80 -0.79 -6.31
N SER A 79 6.49 -0.37 -7.36
CA SER A 79 6.98 1.01 -7.41
C SER A 79 5.86 2.00 -7.70
N ASP A 80 4.79 1.55 -8.38
CA ASP A 80 3.64 2.39 -8.66
C ASP A 80 2.42 1.54 -9.00
N PHE A 81 1.28 2.20 -9.23
CA PHE A 81 0.03 1.56 -9.56
C PHE A 81 0.10 0.79 -10.88
N SER A 82 0.83 1.31 -11.86
CA SER A 82 0.98 0.64 -13.16
C SER A 82 1.68 -0.71 -13.01
N GLU A 83 2.70 -0.78 -12.16
CA GLU A 83 3.40 -2.02 -11.88
C GLU A 83 2.46 -3.02 -11.21
N PHE A 84 1.64 -2.57 -10.26
CA PHE A 84 0.64 -3.42 -9.63
C PHE A 84 -0.37 -3.94 -10.64
N MET A 85 -0.85 -3.09 -11.55
CA MET A 85 -1.79 -3.51 -12.59
C MET A 85 -1.17 -4.57 -13.50
N GLN A 86 0.10 -4.41 -13.85
CA GLN A 86 0.82 -5.39 -14.65
C GLN A 86 0.89 -6.74 -13.92
N TYR A 87 1.16 -6.70 -12.62
CA TYR A 87 1.16 -7.90 -11.79
C TYR A 87 -0.21 -8.58 -11.82
N CYS A 88 -1.29 -7.80 -11.66
CA CYS A 88 -2.65 -8.35 -11.68
C CYS A 88 -2.97 -9.03 -13.00
N ILE A 89 -2.58 -8.43 -14.13
CA ILE A 89 -2.81 -9.00 -15.47
C ILE A 89 -2.06 -10.33 -15.59
N THR A 90 -0.79 -10.36 -15.20
CA THR A 90 0.07 -11.54 -15.32
C THR A 90 -0.41 -12.69 -14.43
N ASN A 91 -0.94 -12.38 -13.25
CA ASN A 91 -1.31 -13.38 -12.25
C ASN A 91 -2.82 -13.62 -12.16
N ASP A 92 -3.58 -13.05 -13.10
CA ASP A 92 -5.05 -13.20 -13.15
C ASP A 92 -5.72 -12.80 -11.84
N VAL A 93 -5.19 -11.77 -11.19
CA VAL A 93 -5.77 -11.24 -9.96
C VAL A 93 -6.97 -10.37 -10.31
N ARG A 94 -8.11 -10.62 -9.67
CA ARG A 94 -9.34 -9.87 -9.90
C ARG A 94 -9.72 -9.09 -8.64
N GLY A 95 -10.73 -8.28 -8.75
CA GLY A 95 -11.26 -7.58 -7.58
C GLY A 95 -10.98 -6.11 -7.58
N LEU A 96 -10.89 -5.62 -8.69
CA LEU A 96 -10.63 -4.20 -8.86
C LEU A 96 -11.90 -3.43 -9.19
#